data_cd60fe7eecf72b2e7cf7f3cb74815b68
#
_entry.id   cd60fe7eecf72b2e7cf7f3cb74815b68
#
_cell.length_a   1.000
_cell.length_b   1.000
_cell.length_c   1.000
_cell.angle_alpha   90.00
_cell.angle_beta   90.00
_cell.angle_gamma   90.00
#
_symmetry.space_group_name_H-M   'P 1'
#
loop_
_entity.id
_entity.type
_entity.pdbx_description
1 polymer ?
#
loop_
_entity_poly.entity_id
_entity_poly.type
_entity_poly.pdbx_seq_one_letter_code
_entity_poly.pdbx_strand_id
1 'polypeptide(L)'
;DSEWDGEPIEPEPKPSPFPPRPDPWPDRVREKPAEYAKRQKIKVKLADGKARMIQHMMVTSFWHPDGTPMSAQQFMELLFGKLPEFFNDEAELRALWSLPDTRAKLLERLAEKGFGKEQMAEMQKIIDAERSDLFDVLAHVAYALPPLSREDRASKAKVEISHHFNSKQQVFLDFVLSHYVTVGVEELDQEKLTPLLRLKYHNSIADAVADLGKPEEIGQVFAGFQKYLYQPQIQANP
;
A
#
# COMPACT_ATOMS: atom_id res chain seq x y z
N ASP A 1 -54.83 -13.20 58.90
CA ASP A 1 -55.00 -11.88 58.31
C ASP A 1 -53.92 -11.00 58.89
N SER A 2 -52.87 -10.83 58.26
CA SER A 2 -51.91 -9.78 58.58
C SER A 2 -51.20 -9.38 57.26
N GLU A 3 -51.60 -8.24 56.79
CA GLU A 3 -50.92 -7.50 55.72
C GLU A 3 -49.49 -7.21 56.20
N TRP A 4 -48.56 -7.60 55.34
CA TRP A 4 -47.16 -7.26 55.49
C TRP A 4 -46.81 -6.17 54.44
N ASP A 5 -46.92 -4.90 54.90
CA ASP A 5 -46.51 -3.72 54.15
C ASP A 5 -45.14 -3.30 54.62
N GLY A 6 -44.09 -3.93 54.10
CA GLY A 6 -42.71 -3.55 54.39
C GLY A 6 -41.93 -3.42 53.10
N GLU A 7 -41.76 -2.18 52.61
CA GLU A 7 -40.71 -1.89 51.65
C GLU A 7 -39.35 -2.26 52.22
N PRO A 8 -38.46 -2.93 51.51
CA PRO A 8 -37.10 -3.17 51.99
C PRO A 8 -36.35 -1.84 52.16
N ILE A 9 -36.06 -1.50 53.40
CA ILE A 9 -35.17 -0.37 53.71
C ILE A 9 -33.78 -0.78 53.25
N GLU A 10 -33.25 -0.09 52.25
CA GLU A 10 -31.84 -0.23 51.84
C GLU A 10 -30.93 0.11 53.04
N PRO A 11 -29.98 -0.78 53.42
CA PRO A 11 -29.08 -0.49 54.53
C PRO A 11 -28.21 0.71 54.19
N GLU A 12 -28.27 1.75 54.99
CA GLU A 12 -27.38 2.88 54.91
C GLU A 12 -25.91 2.39 55.00
N PRO A 13 -25.04 2.83 54.10
CA PRO A 13 -23.62 2.46 54.15
C PRO A 13 -23.00 3.01 55.47
N LYS A 14 -22.54 2.11 56.34
CA LYS A 14 -21.82 2.48 57.53
C LYS A 14 -20.57 3.26 57.16
N PRO A 15 -20.26 4.41 57.79
CA PRO A 15 -19.03 5.13 57.52
C PRO A 15 -17.83 4.25 57.82
N SER A 16 -16.92 4.15 56.85
CA SER A 16 -15.69 3.40 56.99
C SER A 16 -14.85 4.00 58.13
N PRO A 17 -14.33 3.20 59.08
CA PRO A 17 -13.48 3.69 60.17
C PRO A 17 -12.07 4.11 59.70
N PHE A 18 -11.78 3.96 58.42
CA PHE A 18 -10.48 4.38 57.88
C PHE A 18 -10.64 5.64 57.06
N PRO A 19 -9.75 6.62 57.23
CA PRO A 19 -9.71 7.77 56.32
C PRO A 19 -9.46 7.26 54.88
N PRO A 20 -10.03 7.93 53.84
CA PRO A 20 -9.77 7.56 52.45
C PRO A 20 -8.26 7.56 52.23
N ARG A 21 -7.72 6.46 51.74
CA ARG A 21 -6.31 6.40 51.35
C ARG A 21 -6.07 7.48 50.33
N PRO A 22 -5.03 8.31 50.47
CA PRO A 22 -4.66 9.24 49.41
C PRO A 22 -4.37 8.40 48.15
N ASP A 23 -4.95 8.82 47.06
CA ASP A 23 -4.78 8.15 45.76
C ASP A 23 -3.27 8.08 45.45
N PRO A 24 -2.65 6.90 45.29
CA PRO A 24 -1.20 6.79 45.12
C PRO A 24 -0.71 7.32 43.77
N TRP A 25 -1.62 7.79 42.91
CA TRP A 25 -1.30 8.36 41.64
C TRP A 25 -1.82 9.78 41.55
N PRO A 26 -0.90 10.78 41.68
CA PRO A 26 -1.29 12.16 41.39
C PRO A 26 -1.76 12.17 39.92
N ASP A 27 -2.93 12.76 39.70
CA ASP A 27 -3.60 12.95 38.44
C ASP A 27 -2.82 12.39 37.24
N ARG A 28 -3.18 11.18 36.79
CA ARG A 28 -2.84 10.83 35.45
C ARG A 28 -3.38 11.98 34.60
N VAL A 29 -2.47 12.83 34.19
CA VAL A 29 -2.72 13.73 33.08
C VAL A 29 -3.41 12.82 32.07
N ARG A 30 -4.73 12.95 31.95
CA ARG A 30 -5.44 12.44 30.76
C ARG A 30 -4.74 13.15 29.63
N GLU A 31 -3.70 12.52 29.10
CA GLU A 31 -3.23 12.89 27.78
C GLU A 31 -4.47 12.86 26.93
N LYS A 32 -4.97 14.05 26.60
CA LYS A 32 -5.96 14.20 25.55
C LYS A 32 -5.40 13.34 24.43
N PRO A 33 -6.19 12.39 23.85
CA PRO A 33 -5.73 11.63 22.69
C PRO A 33 -5.07 12.66 21.81
N ALA A 34 -3.77 12.51 21.56
CA ALA A 34 -3.04 13.48 20.76
C ALA A 34 -3.92 13.70 19.56
N GLU A 35 -4.49 14.88 19.46
CA GLU A 35 -5.22 15.29 18.26
C GLU A 35 -4.17 15.04 17.20
N TYR A 36 -4.35 13.97 16.41
CA TYR A 36 -3.47 13.66 15.30
C TYR A 36 -3.45 14.94 14.49
N ALA A 37 -2.39 15.71 14.69
CA ALA A 37 -2.23 17.01 14.07
C ALA A 37 -2.49 16.73 12.60
N LYS A 38 -3.57 17.28 12.04
CA LYS A 38 -3.96 17.08 10.65
C LYS A 38 -2.70 17.36 9.86
N ARG A 39 -2.08 16.29 9.34
CA ARG A 39 -0.79 16.39 8.64
C ARG A 39 -1.01 17.45 7.56
N GLN A 40 -0.31 18.58 7.70
CA GLN A 40 -0.49 19.69 6.77
C GLN A 40 -0.01 19.23 5.41
N LYS A 41 -0.87 19.34 4.40
CA LYS A 41 -0.51 19.02 3.01
C LYS A 41 0.01 20.27 2.34
N ILE A 42 1.13 20.14 1.65
CA ILE A 42 1.74 21.19 0.83
C ILE A 42 1.46 20.87 -0.64
N LYS A 43 1.16 21.90 -1.40
CA LYS A 43 0.95 21.82 -2.84
C LYS A 43 2.25 22.16 -3.54
N VAL A 44 2.87 21.17 -4.17
CA VAL A 44 4.08 21.34 -5.00
C VAL A 44 3.65 21.42 -6.46
N LYS A 45 4.14 22.44 -7.16
CA LYS A 45 3.92 22.64 -8.59
C LYS A 45 5.20 22.30 -9.33
N LEU A 46 5.18 21.28 -10.18
CA LEU A 46 6.33 20.89 -10.98
C LEU A 46 6.38 21.64 -12.32
N ALA A 47 7.41 21.40 -13.11
CA ALA A 47 7.65 22.10 -14.37
C ALA A 47 6.52 21.94 -15.42
N ASP A 48 5.72 20.88 -15.33
CA ASP A 48 4.53 20.65 -16.17
C ASP A 48 3.32 21.52 -15.76
N GLY A 49 3.46 22.35 -14.73
CA GLY A 49 2.41 23.21 -14.21
C GLY A 49 1.36 22.49 -13.37
N LYS A 50 1.37 21.17 -13.28
CA LYS A 50 0.43 20.38 -12.48
C LYS A 50 0.85 20.36 -11.02
N ALA A 51 -0.15 20.40 -10.13
CA ALA A 51 0.08 20.38 -8.70
C ALA A 51 0.09 18.93 -8.15
N ARG A 52 1.01 18.67 -7.22
CA ARG A 52 1.07 17.45 -6.41
C ARG A 52 0.88 17.82 -4.96
N MET A 53 0.21 16.96 -4.23
CA MET A 53 0.00 17.15 -2.79
C MET A 53 0.99 16.27 -2.05
N ILE A 54 1.77 16.87 -1.15
CA ILE A 54 2.70 16.16 -0.27
C ILE A 54 2.39 16.50 1.19
N GLN A 55 2.71 15.60 2.11
CA GLN A 55 2.67 15.90 3.53
C GLN A 55 3.81 16.82 3.91
N HIS A 56 3.52 17.80 4.78
CA HIS A 56 4.57 18.62 5.37
C HIS A 56 5.36 17.78 6.36
N MET A 57 6.63 17.53 6.09
CA MET A 57 7.55 16.86 7.00
C MET A 57 8.62 17.84 7.48
N MET A 58 8.82 17.89 8.80
CA MET A 58 9.85 18.73 9.42
C MET A 58 11.25 18.08 9.37
N VAL A 59 11.34 16.82 8.94
CA VAL A 59 12.61 16.06 8.93
C VAL A 59 13.04 15.80 7.50
N THR A 60 14.32 16.06 7.20
CA THR A 60 14.94 15.71 5.92
C THR A 60 15.12 14.21 5.85
N SER A 61 14.39 13.55 4.93
CA SER A 61 14.45 12.10 4.74
C SER A 61 15.17 11.68 3.46
N PHE A 62 15.66 12.66 2.69
CA PHE A 62 16.30 12.42 1.40
C PHE A 62 17.71 12.96 1.37
N TRP A 63 18.54 12.34 0.53
CA TRP A 63 19.95 12.66 0.37
C TRP A 63 20.32 12.67 -1.10
N HIS A 64 21.06 13.65 -1.52
CA HIS A 64 21.71 13.65 -2.82
C HIS A 64 22.77 12.54 -2.90
N PRO A 65 23.15 12.06 -4.09
CA PRO A 65 24.25 11.11 -4.24
C PRO A 65 25.59 11.57 -3.65
N ASP A 66 25.77 12.87 -3.48
CA ASP A 66 26.95 13.48 -2.82
C ASP A 66 26.86 13.53 -1.29
N GLY A 67 25.76 13.03 -0.71
CA GLY A 67 25.53 12.98 0.73
C GLY A 67 24.95 14.26 1.32
N THR A 68 24.57 15.26 0.52
CA THR A 68 23.90 16.46 1.03
C THR A 68 22.41 16.22 1.28
N PRO A 69 21.83 16.77 2.36
CA PRO A 69 20.42 16.61 2.67
C PRO A 69 19.54 17.34 1.65
N MET A 70 18.37 16.74 1.35
CA MET A 70 17.41 17.20 0.35
C MET A 70 16.00 17.16 0.93
N SER A 71 15.20 18.19 0.63
CA SER A 71 13.78 18.19 0.99
C SER A 71 12.97 17.24 0.11
N ALA A 72 11.78 16.84 0.57
CA ALA A 72 10.83 16.04 -0.22
C ALA A 72 10.46 16.72 -1.55
N GLN A 73 10.30 18.05 -1.54
CA GLN A 73 10.05 18.81 -2.76
C GLN A 73 11.20 18.71 -3.75
N GLN A 74 12.44 18.93 -3.28
CA GLN A 74 13.64 18.82 -4.12
C GLN A 74 13.80 17.41 -4.70
N PHE A 75 13.55 16.38 -3.88
CA PHE A 75 13.57 14.99 -4.36
C PHE A 75 12.52 14.74 -5.44
N MET A 76 11.29 15.22 -5.25
CA MET A 76 10.23 15.09 -6.24
C MET A 76 10.55 15.82 -7.54
N GLU A 77 11.11 17.04 -7.46
CA GLU A 77 11.55 17.83 -8.63
C GLU A 77 12.68 17.12 -9.38
N LEU A 78 13.66 16.57 -8.64
CA LEU A 78 14.76 15.81 -9.22
C LEU A 78 14.28 14.53 -9.90
N LEU A 79 13.42 13.77 -9.23
CA LEU A 79 12.81 12.55 -9.79
C LEU A 79 12.02 12.91 -11.06
N PHE A 80 11.14 13.92 -11.00
CA PHE A 80 10.35 14.36 -12.15
C PHE A 80 11.24 14.68 -13.37
N GLY A 81 12.34 15.41 -13.16
CA GLY A 81 13.28 15.77 -14.22
C GLY A 81 14.01 14.57 -14.83
N LYS A 82 14.10 13.45 -14.09
CA LYS A 82 14.80 12.23 -14.52
C LYS A 82 13.88 11.17 -15.13
N LEU A 83 12.58 11.18 -14.82
CA LEU A 83 11.65 10.17 -15.30
C LEU A 83 11.62 10.01 -16.85
N PRO A 84 11.78 11.06 -17.67
CA PRO A 84 11.85 10.89 -19.14
C PRO A 84 13.03 10.05 -19.64
N GLU A 85 14.05 9.80 -18.82
CA GLU A 85 15.14 8.88 -19.16
C GLU A 85 14.71 7.38 -19.08
N PHE A 86 13.57 7.09 -18.45
CA PHE A 86 13.12 5.73 -18.16
C PHE A 86 11.90 5.31 -18.98
N PHE A 87 10.97 6.22 -19.23
CA PHE A 87 9.76 6.02 -20.03
C PHE A 87 9.26 7.34 -20.60
N ASN A 88 8.59 7.28 -21.75
CA ASN A 88 8.15 8.47 -22.48
C ASN A 88 6.73 8.92 -22.08
N ASP A 89 5.86 7.98 -21.72
CA ASP A 89 4.47 8.25 -21.39
C ASP A 89 3.92 7.26 -20.34
N GLU A 90 2.67 7.50 -19.92
CA GLU A 90 1.97 6.67 -18.94
C GLU A 90 1.76 5.24 -19.46
N ALA A 91 1.49 5.06 -20.74
CA ALA A 91 1.25 3.74 -21.32
C ALA A 91 2.53 2.89 -21.26
N GLU A 92 3.68 3.47 -21.57
CA GLU A 92 4.98 2.81 -21.45
C GLU A 92 5.30 2.47 -19.99
N LEU A 93 5.08 3.40 -19.04
CA LEU A 93 5.25 3.11 -17.61
C LEU A 93 4.40 1.91 -17.19
N ARG A 94 3.13 1.87 -17.59
CA ARG A 94 2.22 0.75 -17.29
C ARG A 94 2.71 -0.56 -17.91
N ALA A 95 3.15 -0.53 -19.14
CA ALA A 95 3.69 -1.71 -19.84
C ALA A 95 4.95 -2.25 -19.15
N LEU A 96 5.91 -1.38 -18.80
CA LEU A 96 7.12 -1.74 -18.09
C LEU A 96 6.84 -2.31 -16.69
N TRP A 97 5.83 -1.77 -15.99
CA TRP A 97 5.49 -2.20 -14.64
C TRP A 97 4.70 -3.50 -14.60
N SER A 98 3.91 -3.77 -15.62
CA SER A 98 3.01 -4.92 -15.69
C SER A 98 3.73 -6.27 -15.84
N LEU A 99 5.00 -6.29 -16.18
CA LEU A 99 5.80 -7.51 -16.33
C LEU A 99 6.91 -7.53 -15.28
N PRO A 100 7.08 -8.65 -14.56
CA PRO A 100 8.10 -8.76 -13.49
C PRO A 100 9.51 -8.38 -13.95
N ASP A 101 9.95 -8.88 -15.10
CA ASP A 101 11.31 -8.67 -15.61
C ASP A 101 11.58 -7.21 -15.99
N THR A 102 10.62 -6.55 -16.64
CA THR A 102 10.78 -5.14 -17.04
C THR A 102 10.65 -4.22 -15.85
N ARG A 103 9.78 -4.55 -14.88
CA ARG A 103 9.67 -3.87 -13.60
C ARG A 103 10.97 -3.92 -12.81
N ALA A 104 11.58 -5.11 -12.67
CA ALA A 104 12.85 -5.27 -11.98
C ALA A 104 13.95 -4.40 -12.59
N LYS A 105 14.09 -4.43 -13.94
CA LYS A 105 15.05 -3.59 -14.66
C LYS A 105 14.78 -2.10 -14.50
N LEU A 106 13.52 -1.67 -14.49
CA LEU A 106 13.16 -0.28 -14.25
C LEU A 106 13.59 0.17 -12.85
N LEU A 107 13.30 -0.64 -11.83
CA LEU A 107 13.68 -0.35 -10.44
C LEU A 107 15.20 -0.32 -10.25
N GLU A 108 15.95 -1.23 -10.88
CA GLU A 108 17.40 -1.24 -10.88
C GLU A 108 17.99 0.04 -11.49
N ARG A 109 17.53 0.41 -12.67
CA ARG A 109 17.94 1.66 -13.34
C ARG A 109 17.63 2.92 -12.52
N LEU A 110 16.47 2.94 -11.86
CA LEU A 110 16.11 4.03 -10.95
C LEU A 110 17.07 4.09 -9.76
N ALA A 111 17.40 2.94 -9.16
CA ALA A 111 18.34 2.87 -8.03
C ALA A 111 19.75 3.35 -8.42
N GLU A 112 20.25 3.02 -9.61
CA GLU A 112 21.54 3.50 -10.15
C GLU A 112 21.58 5.02 -10.27
N LYS A 113 20.43 5.67 -10.45
CA LYS A 113 20.30 7.14 -10.53
C LYS A 113 20.01 7.80 -9.19
N GLY A 114 20.06 7.04 -8.08
CA GLY A 114 19.83 7.55 -6.73
C GLY A 114 18.37 7.50 -6.26
N PHE A 115 17.48 6.88 -7.03
CA PHE A 115 16.07 6.68 -6.67
C PHE A 115 15.85 5.24 -6.20
N GLY A 116 16.57 4.85 -5.15
CA GLY A 116 16.49 3.51 -4.59
C GLY A 116 15.17 3.24 -3.87
N LYS A 117 14.94 1.96 -3.54
CA LYS A 117 13.70 1.50 -2.91
C LYS A 117 13.37 2.25 -1.61
N GLU A 118 14.37 2.58 -0.80
CA GLU A 118 14.17 3.30 0.47
C GLU A 118 13.66 4.73 0.25
N GLN A 119 14.29 5.49 -0.65
CA GLN A 119 13.87 6.84 -0.97
C GLN A 119 12.48 6.86 -1.63
N MET A 120 12.20 5.89 -2.50
CA MET A 120 10.89 5.74 -3.11
C MET A 120 9.82 5.38 -2.07
N ALA A 121 10.13 4.54 -1.08
CA ALA A 121 9.23 4.21 0.02
C ALA A 121 8.96 5.42 0.94
N GLU A 122 9.96 6.26 1.20
CA GLU A 122 9.76 7.52 1.92
C GLU A 122 8.87 8.49 1.12
N MET A 123 9.07 8.62 -0.19
CA MET A 123 8.18 9.42 -1.03
C MET A 123 6.76 8.87 -1.03
N GLN A 124 6.59 7.55 -1.01
CA GLN A 124 5.29 6.89 -0.91
C GLN A 124 4.52 7.31 0.35
N LYS A 125 5.20 7.40 1.50
CA LYS A 125 4.59 7.91 2.74
C LYS A 125 4.20 9.38 2.63
N ILE A 126 5.04 10.18 1.98
CA ILE A 126 4.82 11.63 1.84
C ILE A 126 3.62 11.96 0.96
N ILE A 127 3.32 11.12 -0.02
CA ILE A 127 2.15 11.29 -0.90
C ILE A 127 0.90 10.53 -0.41
N ASP A 128 0.89 10.02 0.83
CA ASP A 128 -0.19 9.20 1.39
C ASP A 128 -0.47 7.90 0.58
N ALA A 129 0.58 7.26 0.08
CA ALA A 129 0.48 6.09 -0.79
C ALA A 129 1.04 4.79 -0.18
N GLU A 130 1.12 4.68 1.16
CA GLU A 130 1.70 3.51 1.86
C GLU A 130 0.97 2.20 1.53
N ARG A 131 -0.33 2.29 1.20
CA ARG A 131 -1.14 1.15 0.78
C ARG A 131 -1.16 0.93 -0.74
N SER A 132 -0.36 1.68 -1.48
CA SER A 132 -0.22 1.61 -2.94
C SER A 132 1.11 0.93 -3.33
N ASP A 133 1.43 0.91 -4.60
CA ASP A 133 2.71 0.41 -5.10
C ASP A 133 3.67 1.56 -5.42
N LEU A 134 4.96 1.28 -5.60
CA LEU A 134 5.91 2.28 -6.10
C LEU A 134 5.56 2.78 -7.50
N PHE A 135 4.77 2.02 -8.27
CA PHE A 135 4.13 2.50 -9.49
C PHE A 135 3.40 3.81 -9.28
N ASP A 136 2.63 3.89 -8.18
CA ASP A 136 1.82 5.07 -7.88
C ASP A 136 2.67 6.29 -7.55
N VAL A 137 3.86 6.10 -6.97
CA VAL A 137 4.83 7.17 -6.77
C VAL A 137 5.29 7.72 -8.11
N LEU A 138 5.72 6.83 -9.02
CA LEU A 138 6.16 7.23 -10.37
C LEU A 138 5.05 7.92 -11.16
N ALA A 139 3.85 7.34 -11.15
CA ALA A 139 2.68 7.88 -11.84
C ALA A 139 2.21 9.23 -11.26
N HIS A 140 2.27 9.36 -9.92
CA HIS A 140 1.95 10.62 -9.26
C HIS A 140 2.95 11.72 -9.60
N VAL A 141 4.24 11.41 -9.54
CA VAL A 141 5.29 12.38 -9.86
C VAL A 141 5.27 12.74 -11.33
N ALA A 142 5.21 11.75 -12.25
CA ALA A 142 5.25 12.01 -13.68
C ALA A 142 3.98 12.70 -14.21
N TYR A 143 2.79 12.22 -13.81
CA TYR A 143 1.52 12.56 -14.46
C TYR A 143 0.49 13.20 -13.52
N ALA A 144 0.81 13.38 -12.24
CA ALA A 144 -0.10 13.86 -11.18
C ALA A 144 -1.32 12.92 -10.98
N LEU A 145 -1.17 11.63 -11.25
CA LEU A 145 -2.23 10.66 -11.01
C LEU A 145 -2.43 10.44 -9.51
N PRO A 146 -3.67 10.27 -9.05
CA PRO A 146 -3.93 9.92 -7.66
C PRO A 146 -3.45 8.49 -7.38
N PRO A 147 -2.78 8.23 -6.23
CA PRO A 147 -2.40 6.88 -5.83
C PRO A 147 -3.63 5.98 -5.66
N LEU A 148 -3.51 4.73 -6.08
CA LEU A 148 -4.55 3.71 -5.93
C LEU A 148 -4.09 2.65 -4.94
N SER A 149 -4.92 2.34 -3.94
CA SER A 149 -4.58 1.29 -2.96
C SER A 149 -4.46 -0.09 -3.64
N ARG A 150 -3.64 -0.97 -3.06
CA ARG A 150 -3.51 -2.35 -3.56
C ARG A 150 -4.83 -3.11 -3.50
N GLU A 151 -5.66 -2.84 -2.50
CA GLU A 151 -7.00 -3.44 -2.37
C GLU A 151 -7.93 -3.02 -3.51
N ASP A 152 -7.99 -1.73 -3.81
CA ASP A 152 -8.82 -1.22 -4.91
C ASP A 152 -8.29 -1.71 -6.26
N ARG A 153 -6.97 -1.75 -6.41
CA ARG A 153 -6.30 -2.27 -7.60
C ARG A 153 -6.61 -3.75 -7.83
N ALA A 154 -6.48 -4.58 -6.80
CA ALA A 154 -6.83 -6.00 -6.84
C ALA A 154 -8.32 -6.21 -7.14
N SER A 155 -9.19 -5.44 -6.51
CA SER A 155 -10.64 -5.52 -6.75
C SER A 155 -11.02 -5.23 -8.20
N LYS A 156 -10.40 -4.22 -8.81
CA LYS A 156 -10.59 -3.90 -10.24
C LYS A 156 -10.04 -5.00 -11.14
N ALA A 157 -8.84 -5.51 -10.84
CA ALA A 157 -8.24 -6.58 -11.61
C ALA A 157 -9.06 -7.87 -11.60
N LYS A 158 -9.75 -8.20 -10.49
CA LYS A 158 -10.64 -9.38 -10.40
C LYS A 158 -11.75 -9.37 -11.44
N VAL A 159 -12.29 -8.22 -11.78
CA VAL A 159 -13.31 -8.10 -12.83
C VAL A 159 -12.73 -8.57 -14.16
N GLU A 160 -11.58 -8.07 -14.55
CA GLU A 160 -10.91 -8.46 -15.81
C GLU A 160 -10.46 -9.93 -15.77
N ILE A 161 -9.93 -10.40 -14.64
CA ILE A 161 -9.53 -11.79 -14.44
C ILE A 161 -10.73 -12.72 -14.66
N SER A 162 -11.93 -12.35 -14.20
CA SER A 162 -13.12 -13.17 -14.38
C SER A 162 -13.52 -13.38 -15.84
N HIS A 163 -13.14 -12.46 -16.72
CA HIS A 163 -13.44 -12.53 -18.17
C HIS A 163 -12.37 -13.28 -18.98
N HIS A 164 -11.14 -13.36 -18.47
CA HIS A 164 -9.99 -13.82 -19.25
C HIS A 164 -9.39 -15.15 -18.79
N PHE A 165 -9.76 -15.63 -17.59
CA PHE A 165 -9.18 -16.82 -16.98
C PHE A 165 -10.28 -17.82 -16.60
N ASN A 166 -9.97 -19.12 -16.66
CA ASN A 166 -10.89 -20.17 -16.24
C ASN A 166 -11.03 -20.23 -14.71
N SER A 167 -12.07 -20.94 -14.20
CA SER A 167 -12.41 -20.95 -12.77
C SER A 167 -11.25 -21.39 -11.86
N LYS A 168 -10.44 -22.38 -12.27
CA LYS A 168 -9.30 -22.84 -11.49
C LYS A 168 -8.18 -21.79 -11.43
N GLN A 169 -7.89 -21.15 -12.55
CA GLN A 169 -6.96 -20.05 -12.65
C GLN A 169 -7.43 -18.85 -11.80
N GLN A 170 -8.73 -18.51 -11.83
CA GLN A 170 -9.31 -17.45 -11.00
C GLN A 170 -9.09 -17.71 -9.51
N VAL A 171 -9.34 -18.94 -9.04
CA VAL A 171 -9.09 -19.32 -7.63
C VAL A 171 -7.62 -19.20 -7.24
N PHE A 172 -6.71 -19.55 -8.14
CA PHE A 172 -5.28 -19.36 -7.92
C PHE A 172 -4.90 -17.87 -7.91
N LEU A 173 -5.38 -17.11 -8.88
CA LEU A 173 -5.09 -15.67 -8.98
C LEU A 173 -5.69 -14.87 -7.82
N ASP A 174 -6.87 -15.26 -7.31
CA ASP A 174 -7.43 -14.66 -6.09
C ASP A 174 -6.54 -14.88 -4.87
N PHE A 175 -5.95 -16.07 -4.75
CA PHE A 175 -4.97 -16.35 -3.72
C PHE A 175 -3.72 -15.48 -3.88
N VAL A 176 -3.16 -15.37 -5.09
CA VAL A 176 -2.02 -14.50 -5.39
C VAL A 176 -2.32 -13.04 -5.06
N LEU A 177 -3.51 -12.55 -5.44
CA LEU A 177 -3.94 -11.18 -5.16
C LEU A 177 -4.06 -10.91 -3.65
N SER A 178 -4.47 -11.88 -2.84
CA SER A 178 -4.52 -11.72 -1.39
C SER A 178 -3.13 -11.52 -0.78
N HIS A 179 -2.12 -12.20 -1.28
CA HIS A 179 -0.71 -12.01 -0.90
C HIS A 179 -0.19 -10.65 -1.37
N TYR A 180 -0.44 -10.29 -2.63
CA TYR A 180 -0.09 -8.98 -3.18
C TYR A 180 -0.66 -7.82 -2.33
N VAL A 181 -1.92 -7.87 -1.96
CA VAL A 181 -2.56 -6.83 -1.14
C VAL A 181 -1.85 -6.69 0.22
N THR A 182 -1.49 -7.81 0.83
CA THR A 182 -0.90 -7.84 2.18
C THR A 182 0.58 -7.44 2.18
N VAL A 183 1.36 -7.96 1.25
CA VAL A 183 2.83 -7.83 1.23
C VAL A 183 3.29 -6.74 0.27
N GLY A 184 2.77 -6.74 -0.96
CA GLY A 184 3.13 -5.79 -1.99
C GLY A 184 3.48 -6.45 -3.34
N VAL A 185 3.94 -5.62 -4.27
CA VAL A 185 4.24 -6.02 -5.65
C VAL A 185 5.35 -7.07 -5.75
N GLU A 186 6.19 -7.18 -4.75
CA GLU A 186 7.26 -8.20 -4.67
C GLU A 186 6.71 -9.64 -4.71
N GLU A 187 5.47 -9.84 -4.23
CA GLU A 187 4.81 -11.16 -4.33
C GLU A 187 4.42 -11.53 -5.78
N LEU A 188 4.52 -10.59 -6.70
CA LEU A 188 4.25 -10.78 -8.12
C LEU A 188 5.51 -11.02 -8.94
N ASP A 189 6.70 -11.07 -8.32
CA ASP A 189 7.94 -11.37 -8.99
C ASP A 189 8.02 -12.86 -9.39
N GLN A 190 8.69 -13.15 -10.51
CA GLN A 190 8.68 -14.50 -11.10
C GLN A 190 9.17 -15.57 -10.12
N GLU A 191 10.11 -15.27 -9.25
CA GLU A 191 10.65 -16.17 -8.24
C GLU A 191 9.61 -16.56 -7.17
N LYS A 192 8.55 -15.78 -6.97
CA LYS A 192 7.47 -16.02 -6.01
C LYS A 192 6.45 -17.04 -6.49
N LEU A 193 6.41 -17.32 -7.79
CA LEU A 193 5.45 -18.29 -8.34
C LEU A 193 5.55 -19.66 -7.65
N THR A 194 6.73 -20.23 -7.57
CA THR A 194 6.90 -21.55 -6.94
C THR A 194 6.54 -21.58 -5.45
N PRO A 195 6.99 -20.63 -4.62
CA PRO A 195 6.54 -20.51 -3.24
C PRO A 195 5.00 -20.40 -3.10
N LEU A 196 4.36 -19.56 -3.91
CA LEU A 196 2.91 -19.37 -3.90
C LEU A 196 2.14 -20.64 -4.29
N LEU A 197 2.61 -21.36 -5.32
CA LEU A 197 2.05 -22.65 -5.70
C LEU A 197 2.17 -23.67 -4.55
N ARG A 198 3.33 -23.79 -3.93
CA ARG A 198 3.53 -24.69 -2.78
C ARG A 198 2.60 -24.35 -1.62
N LEU A 199 2.43 -23.07 -1.34
CA LEU A 199 1.55 -22.62 -0.27
C LEU A 199 0.08 -22.93 -0.59
N LYS A 200 -0.38 -22.63 -1.79
CA LYS A 200 -1.75 -22.85 -2.23
C LYS A 200 -2.12 -24.35 -2.31
N TYR A 201 -1.20 -25.17 -2.78
CA TYR A 201 -1.43 -26.61 -3.04
C TYR A 201 -0.74 -27.52 -2.01
N HIS A 202 -0.46 -27.01 -0.79
CA HIS A 202 0.09 -27.79 0.31
C HIS A 202 1.34 -28.62 -0.07
N ASN A 203 2.26 -27.99 -0.83
CA ASN A 203 3.47 -28.57 -1.43
C ASN A 203 3.24 -29.61 -2.55
N SER A 204 2.00 -29.83 -3.00
CA SER A 204 1.69 -30.72 -4.13
C SER A 204 1.78 -29.95 -5.46
N ILE A 205 2.94 -29.98 -6.10
CA ILE A 205 3.09 -29.40 -7.45
C ILE A 205 2.28 -30.19 -8.49
N ALA A 206 2.07 -31.51 -8.26
CA ALA A 206 1.23 -32.33 -9.14
C ALA A 206 -0.22 -31.83 -9.18
N ASP A 207 -0.79 -31.44 -8.03
CA ASP A 207 -2.13 -30.88 -7.96
C ASP A 207 -2.22 -29.50 -8.63
N ALA A 208 -1.17 -28.69 -8.46
CA ALA A 208 -1.08 -27.40 -9.15
C ALA A 208 -1.08 -27.59 -10.68
N VAL A 209 -0.29 -28.54 -11.20
CA VAL A 209 -0.26 -28.86 -12.62
C VAL A 209 -1.59 -29.44 -13.13
N ALA A 210 -2.24 -30.32 -12.34
CA ALA A 210 -3.53 -30.86 -12.69
C ALA A 210 -4.64 -29.79 -12.78
N ASP A 211 -4.52 -28.75 -11.96
CA ASP A 211 -5.51 -27.66 -11.91
C ASP A 211 -5.22 -26.53 -12.92
N LEU A 212 -3.97 -26.14 -13.07
CA LEU A 212 -3.59 -24.91 -13.77
C LEU A 212 -2.96 -25.16 -15.15
N GLY A 213 -2.56 -26.42 -15.43
CA GLY A 213 -1.87 -26.75 -16.67
C GLY A 213 -0.36 -26.95 -16.48
N LYS A 214 0.38 -26.96 -17.60
CA LYS A 214 1.83 -27.18 -17.58
C LYS A 214 2.56 -26.01 -16.90
N PRO A 215 3.78 -26.22 -16.39
CA PRO A 215 4.57 -25.18 -15.72
C PRO A 215 4.73 -23.90 -16.56
N GLU A 216 4.90 -24.02 -17.85
CA GLU A 216 5.03 -22.88 -18.76
C GLU A 216 3.71 -22.08 -18.86
N GLU A 217 2.56 -22.78 -18.90
CA GLU A 217 1.23 -22.18 -18.94
C GLU A 217 0.93 -21.47 -17.61
N ILE A 218 1.31 -22.08 -16.48
CA ILE A 218 1.19 -21.47 -15.15
C ILE A 218 2.01 -20.19 -15.07
N GLY A 219 3.26 -20.23 -15.58
CA GLY A 219 4.13 -19.06 -15.65
C GLY A 219 3.52 -17.94 -16.52
N GLN A 220 2.92 -18.28 -17.66
CA GLN A 220 2.24 -17.32 -18.52
C GLN A 220 0.99 -16.70 -17.85
N VAL A 221 0.19 -17.51 -17.15
CA VAL A 221 -0.94 -17.02 -16.36
C VAL A 221 -0.49 -16.06 -15.28
N PHE A 222 0.55 -16.43 -14.51
CA PHE A 222 1.09 -15.62 -13.42
C PHE A 222 1.71 -14.30 -13.89
N ALA A 223 2.44 -14.28 -14.99
CA ALA A 223 2.96 -13.05 -15.58
C ALA A 223 1.86 -12.24 -16.26
N GLY A 224 0.99 -12.92 -17.02
CA GLY A 224 0.02 -12.27 -17.91
C GLY A 224 -1.14 -11.57 -17.20
N PHE A 225 -1.53 -12.01 -15.98
CA PHE A 225 -2.62 -11.35 -15.26
C PHE A 225 -2.22 -9.97 -14.71
N GLN A 226 -0.94 -9.74 -14.48
CA GLN A 226 -0.44 -8.52 -13.82
C GLN A 226 -0.76 -7.24 -14.60
N LYS A 227 -0.92 -7.33 -15.92
CA LYS A 227 -1.37 -6.20 -16.75
C LYS A 227 -2.73 -5.64 -16.32
N TYR A 228 -3.61 -6.47 -15.78
CA TYR A 228 -4.93 -6.04 -15.31
C TYR A 228 -4.88 -5.24 -14.00
N LEU A 229 -3.80 -5.37 -13.23
CA LEU A 229 -3.55 -4.53 -12.05
C LEU A 229 -3.23 -3.07 -12.43
N TYR A 230 -2.58 -2.86 -13.58
CA TYR A 230 -2.04 -1.56 -13.97
C TYR A 230 -2.72 -0.95 -15.20
N GLN A 231 -3.94 -1.36 -15.50
CA GLN A 231 -4.75 -0.73 -16.54
C GLN A 231 -5.08 0.73 -16.23
N PRO A 232 -5.22 1.59 -17.28
CA PRO A 232 -5.70 2.95 -17.09
C PRO A 232 -7.05 2.94 -16.37
N GLN A 233 -7.21 3.84 -15.40
CA GLN A 233 -8.52 4.04 -14.80
C GLN A 233 -9.42 4.72 -15.83
N ILE A 234 -10.49 4.04 -16.23
CA ILE A 234 -11.58 4.71 -16.93
C ILE A 234 -12.18 5.66 -15.88
N GLN A 235 -11.82 6.94 -15.95
CA GLN A 235 -12.52 7.95 -15.18
C GLN A 235 -13.96 7.92 -15.68
N ALA A 236 -14.87 7.42 -14.83
CA ALA A 236 -16.28 7.71 -15.04
C ALA A 236 -16.40 9.24 -14.97
N ASN A 237 -16.58 9.83 -16.12
CA ASN A 237 -16.83 11.27 -16.23
C ASN A 237 -18.12 11.54 -15.42
N PRO A 238 -18.13 12.49 -14.47
CA PRO A 238 -19.31 12.80 -13.68
C PRO A 238 -20.45 13.35 -14.53
#